data_7f5cc32aa67c54353382af61e137fb1a
#
_entry.id   7f5cc32aa67c54353382af61e137fb1a
#
_cell.length_a   1.000
_cell.length_b   1.000
_cell.length_c   1.000
_cell.angle_alpha   90.00
_cell.angle_beta   90.00
_cell.angle_gamma   90.00
#
_symmetry.space_group_name_H-M   'P 1'
#
loop_
_entity.id
_entity.type
_entity.pdbx_description
1 polymer ?
#
loop_
_entity_poly.entity_id
_entity_poly.type
_entity_poly.pdbx_seq_one_letter_code
_entity_poly.pdbx_strand_id
1 'polypeptide(L)'
;MPLSYRHILACTDGSPRARKAVAAAAQLAGLCDAKLTVLFVIPPYVLPAYGEAAQYVPGVTPHLYKQRADALAKKVLAPAARLAQKSGVDCETLAVNAAQAWSGILHAAHKKKCDLIVMASHGRRGVARALLGSETQKVLTHSRIPVLVVR
;
A
#
# COMPACT_ATOMS: atom_id res chain seq x y z
N MET A 1 -11.80 1.84 -27.87
CA MET A 1 -11.72 2.85 -26.80
C MET A 1 -10.36 2.72 -26.12
N PRO A 2 -9.57 3.77 -26.08
CA PRO A 2 -8.36 3.70 -25.27
C PRO A 2 -8.77 3.51 -23.81
N LEU A 3 -8.13 2.57 -23.12
CA LEU A 3 -8.25 2.42 -21.68
C LEU A 3 -7.70 3.70 -21.05
N SER A 4 -8.56 4.52 -20.48
CA SER A 4 -8.17 5.73 -19.76
C SER A 4 -8.54 5.55 -18.29
N TYR A 5 -7.55 5.43 -17.45
CA TYR A 5 -7.75 5.42 -16.00
C TYR A 5 -7.91 6.86 -15.50
N ARG A 6 -8.77 7.06 -14.51
CA ARG A 6 -9.05 8.37 -13.91
C ARG A 6 -8.46 8.51 -12.52
N HIS A 7 -8.36 7.41 -11.79
CA HIS A 7 -7.83 7.40 -10.43
C HIS A 7 -7.09 6.10 -10.13
N ILE A 8 -5.79 6.18 -10.01
CA ILE A 8 -4.90 5.04 -9.77
C ILE A 8 -4.56 4.96 -8.28
N LEU A 9 -4.67 3.77 -7.71
CA LEU A 9 -4.19 3.45 -6.37
C LEU A 9 -2.84 2.74 -6.48
N ALA A 10 -1.77 3.33 -5.97
CA ALA A 10 -0.47 2.68 -5.85
C ALA A 10 -0.23 2.22 -4.42
N CYS A 11 0.05 0.94 -4.22
CA CYS A 11 0.30 0.37 -2.90
C CYS A 11 1.80 0.34 -2.60
N THR A 12 2.18 0.76 -1.41
CA THR A 12 3.58 0.72 -0.96
C THR A 12 3.70 0.20 0.47
N ASP A 13 4.75 -0.57 0.72
CA ASP A 13 5.21 -0.96 2.05
C ASP A 13 6.59 -0.35 2.37
N GLY A 14 7.07 0.55 1.51
CA GLY A 14 8.38 1.18 1.60
C GLY A 14 9.53 0.33 1.07
N SER A 15 9.29 -0.88 0.58
CA SER A 15 10.31 -1.74 -0.02
C SER A 15 10.82 -1.18 -1.36
N PRO A 16 12.02 -1.57 -1.82
CA PRO A 16 12.52 -1.17 -3.14
C PRO A 16 11.60 -1.59 -4.29
N ARG A 17 10.95 -2.76 -4.19
CA ARG A 17 9.99 -3.24 -5.18
C ARG A 17 8.71 -2.39 -5.20
N ALA A 18 8.21 -2.03 -4.03
CA ALA A 18 7.06 -1.13 -3.92
C ALA A 18 7.35 0.26 -4.50
N ARG A 19 8.58 0.78 -4.34
CA ARG A 19 8.99 2.03 -4.97
C ARG A 19 8.95 1.96 -6.50
N LYS A 20 9.34 0.83 -7.10
CA LYS A 20 9.20 0.61 -8.55
C LYS A 20 7.73 0.62 -8.97
N ALA A 21 6.85 0.00 -8.19
CA ALA A 21 5.41 0.02 -8.46
C ALA A 21 4.82 1.44 -8.38
N VAL A 22 5.22 2.23 -7.38
CA VAL A 22 4.81 3.64 -7.28
C VAL A 22 5.32 4.46 -8.46
N ALA A 23 6.56 4.24 -8.89
CA ALA A 23 7.12 4.91 -10.06
C ALA A 23 6.33 4.59 -11.33
N ALA A 24 6.01 3.32 -11.56
CA ALA A 24 5.19 2.89 -12.70
C ALA A 24 3.78 3.49 -12.64
N ALA A 25 3.18 3.53 -11.45
CA ALA A 25 1.87 4.16 -11.25
C ALA A 25 1.89 5.66 -11.53
N ALA A 26 2.93 6.38 -11.11
CA ALA A 26 3.08 7.80 -11.37
C ALA A 26 3.25 8.10 -12.88
N GLN A 27 4.06 7.30 -13.57
CA GLN A 27 4.19 7.42 -15.03
C GLN A 27 2.87 7.18 -15.75
N LEU A 28 2.16 6.12 -15.36
CA LEU A 28 0.86 5.79 -15.96
C LEU A 28 -0.19 6.86 -15.65
N ALA A 29 -0.22 7.38 -14.43
CA ALA A 29 -1.11 8.48 -14.06
C ALA A 29 -0.85 9.73 -14.91
N GLY A 30 0.43 10.08 -15.15
CA GLY A 30 0.79 11.17 -16.03
C GLY A 30 0.32 10.95 -17.48
N LEU A 31 0.46 9.73 -18.01
CA LEU A 31 0.00 9.40 -19.36
C LEU A 31 -1.52 9.43 -19.53
N CYS A 32 -2.26 9.12 -18.47
CA CYS A 32 -3.72 9.06 -18.47
C CYS A 32 -4.38 10.37 -18.00
N ASP A 33 -3.62 11.35 -17.56
CA ASP A 33 -4.12 12.53 -16.83
C ASP A 33 -4.98 12.12 -15.61
N ALA A 34 -4.52 11.09 -14.90
CA ALA A 34 -5.22 10.48 -13.79
C ALA A 34 -4.71 11.02 -12.45
N LYS A 35 -5.59 11.01 -11.45
CA LYS A 35 -5.20 11.19 -10.05
C LYS A 35 -4.43 9.96 -9.56
N LEU A 36 -3.49 10.17 -8.66
CA LEU A 36 -2.74 9.11 -7.99
C LEU A 36 -2.96 9.18 -6.50
N THR A 37 -3.38 8.08 -5.89
CA THR A 37 -3.33 7.89 -4.44
C THR A 37 -2.26 6.86 -4.12
N VAL A 38 -1.30 7.22 -3.28
CA VAL A 38 -0.32 6.26 -2.75
C VAL A 38 -0.76 5.81 -1.38
N LEU A 39 -0.98 4.50 -1.24
CA LEU A 39 -1.52 3.86 -0.04
C LEU A 39 -0.43 3.10 0.73
N PHE A 40 -0.37 3.33 2.02
CA PHE A 40 0.30 2.48 2.98
C PHE A 40 -0.72 1.88 3.96
N VAL A 41 -0.76 0.55 4.07
CA VAL A 41 -1.61 -0.13 5.06
C VAL A 41 -0.78 -0.37 6.31
N ILE A 42 -1.23 0.24 7.40
CA ILE A 42 -0.61 0.09 8.72
C ILE A 42 -1.03 -1.27 9.27
N PRO A 43 -0.08 -2.17 9.61
CA PRO A 43 -0.42 -3.45 10.20
C PRO A 43 -1.07 -3.26 11.57
N PRO A 44 -1.95 -4.20 11.98
CA PRO A 44 -2.60 -4.10 13.29
C PRO A 44 -1.58 -4.21 14.42
N TYR A 45 -1.92 -3.60 15.56
CA TYR A 45 -1.21 -3.84 16.80
C TYR A 45 -1.46 -5.27 17.25
N VAL A 46 -0.46 -6.10 17.05
CA VAL A 46 -0.47 -7.47 17.58
C VAL A 46 0.37 -7.47 18.85
N LEU A 47 -0.28 -7.63 20.00
CA LEU A 47 0.43 -8.02 21.21
C LEU A 47 1.12 -9.35 20.91
N PRO A 48 2.42 -9.50 21.16
CA PRO A 48 3.06 -10.80 21.08
C PRO A 48 2.34 -11.74 22.04
N ALA A 49 1.56 -12.67 21.51
CA ALA A 49 0.93 -13.72 22.29
C ALA A 49 2.02 -14.74 22.67
N TYR A 50 2.67 -14.52 23.80
CA TYR A 50 3.46 -15.55 24.48
C TYR A 50 2.53 -16.32 25.41
N GLY A 51 2.03 -17.46 24.95
CA GLY A 51 1.29 -18.44 25.76
C GLY A 51 0.00 -17.90 26.39
N GLU A 52 -0.57 -18.66 27.35
CA GLU A 52 -1.82 -18.34 28.07
C GLU A 52 -1.74 -17.09 29.00
N ALA A 53 -0.58 -16.45 29.10
CA ALA A 53 -0.43 -15.17 29.74
C ALA A 53 -0.12 -14.13 28.67
N ALA A 54 -1.17 -13.43 28.21
CA ALA A 54 -1.02 -12.15 27.53
C ALA A 54 -0.32 -11.19 28.50
N GLN A 55 1.00 -11.28 28.57
CA GLN A 55 1.78 -10.41 29.42
C GLN A 55 1.83 -9.05 28.76
N TYR A 56 1.31 -8.08 29.50
CA TYR A 56 1.54 -6.66 29.28
C TYR A 56 3.05 -6.46 29.01
N VAL A 57 3.41 -6.03 27.81
CA VAL A 57 4.77 -5.64 27.48
C VAL A 57 4.97 -4.25 28.07
N PRO A 58 5.78 -4.11 29.15
CA PRO A 58 5.99 -2.80 29.76
C PRO A 58 6.49 -1.80 28.73
N GLY A 59 5.84 -0.63 28.66
CA GLY A 59 6.26 0.46 27.78
C GLY A 59 5.59 0.51 26.39
N VAL A 60 4.77 -0.46 25.99
CA VAL A 60 4.02 -0.39 24.74
C VAL A 60 2.56 -0.12 25.04
N THR A 61 2.17 1.15 25.00
CA THR A 61 0.78 1.59 25.12
C THR A 61 0.14 1.71 23.73
N PRO A 62 -1.20 1.63 23.61
CA PRO A 62 -1.90 1.92 22.36
C PRO A 62 -1.53 3.29 21.77
N HIS A 63 -1.32 4.29 22.62
CA HIS A 63 -0.91 5.64 22.22
C HIS A 63 0.51 5.63 21.59
N LEU A 64 1.47 4.95 22.23
CA LEU A 64 2.83 4.85 21.72
C LEU A 64 2.86 4.07 20.38
N TYR A 65 2.04 3.02 20.28
CA TYR A 65 1.90 2.28 19.02
C TYR A 65 1.38 3.18 17.91
N LYS A 66 0.33 3.94 18.17
CA LYS A 66 -0.23 4.89 17.20
C LYS A 66 0.81 5.91 16.75
N GLN A 67 1.56 6.50 17.67
CA GLN A 67 2.64 7.44 17.33
C GLN A 67 3.69 6.81 16.42
N ARG A 68 4.12 5.60 16.72
CA ARG A 68 5.10 4.86 15.89
C ARG A 68 4.55 4.52 14.53
N ALA A 69 3.29 4.09 14.46
CA ALA A 69 2.60 3.78 13.21
C ALA A 69 2.46 5.03 12.32
N ASP A 70 2.07 6.16 12.89
CA ASP A 70 1.97 7.43 12.17
C ASP A 70 3.34 7.91 11.67
N ALA A 71 4.38 7.79 12.49
CA ALA A 71 5.76 8.11 12.09
C ALA A 71 6.25 7.20 10.96
N LEU A 72 5.96 5.89 11.03
CA LEU A 72 6.29 4.95 9.98
C LEU A 72 5.55 5.27 8.68
N ALA A 73 4.26 5.57 8.76
CA ALA A 73 3.46 5.95 7.60
C ALA A 73 4.05 7.19 6.90
N LYS A 74 4.40 8.23 7.65
CA LYS A 74 5.08 9.42 7.10
C LYS A 74 6.40 9.05 6.43
N LYS A 75 7.21 8.23 7.08
CA LYS A 75 8.51 7.78 6.55
C LYS A 75 8.36 7.00 5.24
N VAL A 76 7.33 6.17 5.12
CA VAL A 76 7.07 5.36 3.93
C VAL A 76 6.46 6.20 2.81
N LEU A 77 5.50 7.05 3.12
CA LEU A 77 4.72 7.81 2.13
C LEU A 77 5.45 9.05 1.59
N ALA A 78 6.29 9.71 2.37
CA ALA A 78 6.98 10.92 1.93
C ALA A 78 7.87 10.73 0.69
N PRO A 79 8.70 9.67 0.57
CA PRO A 79 9.46 9.40 -0.65
C PRO A 79 8.56 9.15 -1.87
N ALA A 80 7.45 8.44 -1.67
CA ALA A 80 6.48 8.14 -2.72
C ALA A 80 5.78 9.41 -3.23
N ALA A 81 5.39 10.30 -2.33
CA ALA A 81 4.83 11.61 -2.69
C ALA A 81 5.81 12.45 -3.51
N ARG A 82 7.07 12.51 -3.09
CA ARG A 82 8.12 13.23 -3.83
C ARG A 82 8.32 12.65 -5.24
N LEU A 83 8.27 11.34 -5.37
CA LEU A 83 8.40 10.68 -6.67
C LEU A 83 7.26 11.09 -7.62
N ALA A 84 6.03 11.07 -7.13
CA ALA A 84 4.86 11.49 -7.90
C ALA A 84 4.90 12.98 -8.28
N GLN A 85 5.30 13.85 -7.36
CA GLN A 85 5.46 15.28 -7.61
C GLN A 85 6.48 15.57 -8.72
N LYS A 86 7.59 14.83 -8.75
CA LYS A 86 8.59 14.95 -9.84
C LYS A 86 8.02 14.57 -11.20
N SER A 87 7.01 13.72 -11.24
CA SER A 87 6.31 13.34 -12.47
C SER A 87 5.17 14.30 -12.86
N GLY A 88 4.95 15.37 -12.09
CA GLY A 88 3.90 16.35 -12.34
C GLY A 88 2.47 15.83 -12.11
N VAL A 89 2.32 14.74 -11.36
CA VAL A 89 1.04 14.08 -11.12
C VAL A 89 0.39 14.61 -9.84
N ASP A 90 -0.91 14.86 -9.89
CA ASP A 90 -1.72 15.13 -8.69
C ASP A 90 -1.75 13.88 -7.79
N CYS A 91 -1.07 13.95 -6.68
CA CYS A 91 -0.83 12.82 -5.78
C CYS A 91 -1.31 13.08 -4.36
N GLU A 92 -2.20 12.21 -3.89
CA GLU A 92 -2.61 12.11 -2.49
C GLU A 92 -1.89 10.93 -1.83
N THR A 93 -1.51 11.09 -0.57
CA THR A 93 -1.01 9.98 0.26
C THR A 93 -2.06 9.55 1.27
N LEU A 94 -2.19 8.26 1.50
CA LEU A 94 -3.19 7.69 2.40
C LEU A 94 -2.56 6.58 3.25
N ALA A 95 -2.76 6.67 4.56
CA ALA A 95 -2.44 5.61 5.49
C ALA A 95 -3.74 5.05 6.08
N VAL A 96 -3.92 3.74 6.06
CA VAL A 96 -5.11 3.09 6.64
C VAL A 96 -4.71 1.95 7.56
N ASN A 97 -5.49 1.76 8.63
CA ASN A 97 -5.34 0.61 9.49
C ASN A 97 -6.22 -0.53 8.96
N ALA A 98 -5.65 -1.71 8.83
CA ALA A 98 -6.41 -2.90 8.46
C ALA A 98 -5.78 -4.16 9.06
N ALA A 99 -6.62 -5.12 9.39
CA ALA A 99 -6.17 -6.42 9.93
C ALA A 99 -5.31 -7.19 8.91
N GLN A 100 -5.63 -7.04 7.64
CA GLN A 100 -4.89 -7.63 6.52
C GLN A 100 -4.67 -6.60 5.42
N ALA A 101 -3.46 -6.57 4.84
CA ALA A 101 -3.11 -5.55 3.86
C ALA A 101 -4.02 -5.59 2.62
N TRP A 102 -4.30 -6.78 2.09
CA TRP A 102 -5.16 -6.92 0.91
C TRP A 102 -6.57 -6.33 1.11
N SER A 103 -7.18 -6.54 2.28
CA SER A 103 -8.51 -6.01 2.56
C SER A 103 -8.49 -4.48 2.70
N GLY A 104 -7.44 -3.93 3.33
CA GLY A 104 -7.22 -2.50 3.42
C GLY A 104 -7.04 -1.85 2.04
N ILE A 105 -6.31 -2.50 1.14
CA ILE A 105 -6.11 -2.06 -0.24
C ILE A 105 -7.45 -2.00 -0.98
N LEU A 106 -8.23 -3.07 -0.95
CA LEU A 106 -9.51 -3.12 -1.67
C LEU A 106 -10.53 -2.13 -1.10
N HIS A 107 -10.58 -1.99 0.23
CA HIS A 107 -11.45 -1.01 0.86
C HIS A 107 -11.08 0.43 0.46
N ALA A 108 -9.79 0.78 0.50
CA ALA A 108 -9.30 2.10 0.09
C ALA A 108 -9.59 2.37 -1.38
N ALA A 109 -9.32 1.40 -2.27
CA ALA A 109 -9.60 1.51 -3.69
C ALA A 109 -11.08 1.81 -3.97
N HIS A 110 -11.96 1.09 -3.31
CA HIS A 110 -13.41 1.28 -3.44
C HIS A 110 -13.84 2.65 -2.88
N LYS A 111 -13.41 2.99 -1.66
CA LYS A 111 -13.76 4.25 -1.00
C LYS A 111 -13.30 5.48 -1.80
N LYS A 112 -12.11 5.40 -2.40
CA LYS A 112 -11.54 6.46 -3.25
C LYS A 112 -12.03 6.42 -4.69
N LYS A 113 -12.85 5.43 -5.06
CA LYS A 113 -13.33 5.22 -6.43
C LYS A 113 -12.18 5.09 -7.44
N CYS A 114 -11.14 4.37 -7.06
CA CYS A 114 -10.03 4.06 -7.96
C CYS A 114 -10.48 3.04 -9.01
N ASP A 115 -9.95 3.17 -10.22
CA ASP A 115 -10.25 2.31 -11.36
C ASP A 115 -9.06 1.47 -11.82
N LEU A 116 -7.91 1.63 -11.15
CA LEU A 116 -6.74 0.76 -11.28
C LEU A 116 -6.01 0.66 -9.93
N ILE A 117 -5.57 -0.55 -9.59
CA ILE A 117 -4.65 -0.81 -8.49
C ILE A 117 -3.29 -1.17 -9.07
N VAL A 118 -2.22 -0.53 -8.60
CA VAL A 118 -0.83 -0.84 -8.97
C VAL A 118 -0.09 -1.29 -7.72
N MET A 119 0.54 -2.44 -7.76
CA MET A 119 1.26 -2.98 -6.63
C MET A 119 2.47 -3.82 -7.07
N ALA A 120 3.44 -3.98 -6.19
CA ALA A 120 4.57 -4.86 -6.44
C ALA A 120 4.16 -6.35 -6.38
N SER A 121 4.88 -7.19 -7.09
CA SER A 121 4.67 -8.65 -7.05
C SER A 121 4.92 -9.25 -5.66
N HIS A 122 5.79 -8.62 -4.86
CA HIS A 122 6.13 -9.03 -3.49
C HIS A 122 6.35 -7.80 -2.61
N GLY A 123 6.00 -7.94 -1.32
CA GLY A 123 6.34 -6.97 -0.29
C GLY A 123 7.67 -7.28 0.41
N ARG A 124 7.86 -6.73 1.62
CA ARG A 124 9.06 -6.92 2.43
C ARG A 124 9.38 -8.37 2.79
N ARG A 125 8.35 -9.21 2.91
CA ARG A 125 8.46 -10.62 3.28
C ARG A 125 8.49 -11.56 2.08
N GLY A 126 8.62 -11.03 0.87
CA GLY A 126 8.59 -11.82 -0.35
C GLY A 126 9.76 -12.78 -0.44
N VAL A 127 9.45 -14.07 -0.62
CA VAL A 127 10.44 -15.10 -0.90
C VAL A 127 10.80 -15.03 -2.38
N ALA A 128 12.10 -14.99 -2.70
CA ALA A 128 12.59 -14.81 -4.07
C ALA A 128 12.09 -15.88 -5.08
N ARG A 129 11.62 -17.01 -4.59
CA ARG A 129 11.13 -18.15 -5.42
C ARG A 129 9.62 -18.15 -5.63
N ALA A 130 8.85 -17.35 -4.90
CA ALA A 130 7.41 -17.28 -5.11
C ALA A 130 7.09 -16.47 -6.39
N LEU A 131 6.18 -16.97 -7.21
CA LEU A 131 5.74 -16.26 -8.41
C LEU A 131 5.04 -14.93 -8.07
N LEU A 132 4.24 -14.91 -6.99
CA LEU A 132 3.57 -13.74 -6.44
C LEU A 132 3.55 -13.81 -4.91
N GLY A 133 3.61 -12.66 -4.25
CA GLY A 133 3.41 -12.55 -2.82
C GLY A 133 1.97 -12.86 -2.40
N SER A 134 1.79 -13.29 -1.15
CA SER A 134 0.47 -13.70 -0.63
C SER A 134 -0.57 -12.56 -0.67
N GLU A 135 -0.17 -11.34 -0.34
CA GLU A 135 -1.08 -10.19 -0.37
C GLU A 135 -1.45 -9.83 -1.81
N THR A 136 -0.50 -9.90 -2.75
CA THR A 136 -0.76 -9.67 -4.17
C THR A 136 -1.74 -10.71 -4.73
N GLN A 137 -1.58 -11.98 -4.38
CA GLN A 137 -2.51 -13.05 -4.78
C GLN A 137 -3.91 -12.79 -4.26
N LYS A 138 -4.05 -12.38 -3.00
CA LYS A 138 -5.35 -12.08 -2.39
C LYS A 138 -6.02 -10.86 -3.05
N VAL A 139 -5.26 -9.80 -3.35
CA VAL A 139 -5.79 -8.64 -4.07
C VAL A 139 -6.30 -9.07 -5.44
N LEU A 140 -5.51 -9.83 -6.21
CA LEU A 140 -5.92 -10.34 -7.54
C LEU A 140 -7.17 -11.21 -7.47
N THR A 141 -7.28 -12.07 -6.45
CA THR A 141 -8.41 -12.98 -6.29
C THR A 141 -9.72 -12.25 -5.95
N HIS A 142 -9.64 -11.21 -5.13
CA HIS A 142 -10.83 -10.54 -4.58
C HIS A 142 -11.16 -9.20 -5.23
N SER A 143 -10.26 -8.65 -6.06
CA SER A 143 -10.48 -7.36 -6.70
C SER A 143 -11.47 -7.47 -7.87
N ARG A 144 -12.36 -6.50 -7.93
CA ARG A 144 -13.18 -6.21 -9.12
C ARG A 144 -12.60 -5.08 -9.96
N ILE A 145 -11.56 -4.43 -9.45
CA ILE A 145 -10.81 -3.37 -10.12
C ILE A 145 -9.60 -4.02 -10.79
N PRO A 146 -9.23 -3.62 -12.02
CA PRO A 146 -8.00 -4.08 -12.66
C PRO A 146 -6.78 -3.88 -11.75
N VAL A 147 -5.86 -4.84 -11.77
CA VAL A 147 -4.65 -4.82 -10.96
C VAL A 147 -3.43 -4.95 -11.86
N LEU A 148 -2.55 -3.97 -11.81
CA LEU A 148 -1.24 -4.01 -12.46
C LEU A 148 -0.18 -4.44 -11.46
N VAL A 149 0.46 -5.57 -11.72
CA VAL A 149 1.52 -6.11 -10.86
C VAL A 149 2.88 -5.77 -11.47
N VAL A 150 3.73 -5.08 -10.71
CA VAL A 150 5.08 -4.68 -11.12
C VAL A 150 6.12 -5.60 -10.47
N ARG A 151 7.06 -6.09 -11.26
CA ARG A 151 8.16 -6.96 -10.82
C ARG A 151 9.47 -6.22 -10.64
#